data_acd63ca9183ff7a4ec89391161a1a4f5
#
_entry.id   acd63ca9183ff7a4ec89391161a1a4f5
#
_cell.length_a   1.000
_cell.length_b   1.000
_cell.length_c   1.000
_cell.angle_alpha   90.00
_cell.angle_beta   90.00
_cell.angle_gamma   90.00
#
_symmetry.space_group_name_H-M   'P 1'
#
loop_
_entity.id
_entity.type
_entity.pdbx_description
1 polymer ?
#
loop_
_entity_poly.entity_id
_entity_poly.type
_entity_poly.pdbx_seq_one_letter_code
_entity_poly.pdbx_strand_id
1 'polypeptide(L)'
;MKLLMAVEVVARRQVTPRVVQLTLRPAKRAAFPAFRGGAHTILVLPDGKRRLYSLTSDPDRPELWQVAVLREAAGQGGSAWLHEAAAIGTRLLASHPQQGFALAPEAARHILLAGGIGITPFLSMLPELRRAGADYEVHFCARSEAEAPFLPELRAALGDRLRVWIAQRLDLARLLACPAPGTHAYCCGPARMVQGFAEATAHWPAGTTHVEHFAGIPRAEAQQGEAFEVEIASSGAILPVPADRSLLEVLRAAGHGVDAACEYGACGSCVVQVEGGEPLHRDVCLSPAARRRSMTACVSRGRGRLRLAL
;
A
#
# COMPACT_ATOMS: atom_id res chain seq x y z
N MET A 1 -5.91 -17.51 6.43
CA MET A 1 -6.95 -16.85 5.61
C MET A 1 -7.38 -15.55 6.31
N LYS A 2 -7.20 -14.39 5.69
CA LYS A 2 -7.61 -13.11 6.32
C LYS A 2 -9.14 -13.06 6.37
N LEU A 3 -9.69 -12.65 7.52
CA LEU A 3 -11.14 -12.50 7.70
C LEU A 3 -11.68 -11.47 6.70
N LEU A 4 -12.70 -11.85 5.95
CA LEU A 4 -13.40 -11.01 4.98
C LEU A 4 -14.77 -10.62 5.52
N MET A 5 -15.16 -9.39 5.26
CA MET A 5 -16.46 -8.82 5.63
C MET A 5 -17.22 -8.42 4.38
N ALA A 6 -18.52 -8.69 4.34
CA ALA A 6 -19.38 -8.14 3.31
C ALA A 6 -19.59 -6.64 3.54
N VAL A 7 -19.37 -5.86 2.49
CA VAL A 7 -19.54 -4.40 2.46
C VAL A 7 -20.42 -4.00 1.29
N GLU A 8 -21.06 -2.84 1.40
CA GLU A 8 -21.90 -2.27 0.35
C GLU A 8 -21.46 -0.85 0.01
N VAL A 9 -21.37 -0.51 -1.26
CA VAL A 9 -21.11 0.84 -1.73
C VAL A 9 -22.38 1.67 -1.49
N VAL A 10 -22.30 2.69 -0.64
CA VAL A 10 -23.42 3.58 -0.29
C VAL A 10 -23.31 4.97 -0.89
N ALA A 11 -22.12 5.38 -1.29
CA ALA A 11 -21.92 6.62 -2.02
C ALA A 11 -20.70 6.49 -2.96
N ARG A 12 -20.73 7.29 -4.02
CA ARG A 12 -19.68 7.38 -5.01
C ARG A 12 -19.48 8.85 -5.41
N ARG A 13 -18.24 9.31 -5.41
CA ARG A 13 -17.90 10.69 -5.78
C ARG A 13 -16.70 10.69 -6.73
N GLN A 14 -16.83 11.37 -7.86
CA GLN A 14 -15.68 11.66 -8.72
C GLN A 14 -14.84 12.75 -8.06
N VAL A 15 -13.59 12.45 -7.73
CA VAL A 15 -12.65 13.37 -7.06
C VAL A 15 -11.79 14.10 -8.08
N THR A 16 -11.28 13.38 -9.06
CA THR A 16 -10.58 13.91 -10.24
C THR A 16 -11.01 13.09 -11.47
N PRO A 17 -10.67 13.45 -12.70
CA PRO A 17 -11.00 12.63 -13.87
C PRO A 17 -10.56 11.17 -13.77
N ARG A 18 -9.51 10.90 -12.98
CA ARG A 18 -8.94 9.57 -12.80
C ARG A 18 -9.11 8.98 -11.39
N VAL A 19 -9.73 9.69 -10.46
CA VAL A 19 -9.90 9.21 -9.08
C VAL A 19 -11.36 9.21 -8.68
N VAL A 20 -11.89 8.05 -8.29
CA VAL A 20 -13.22 7.91 -7.68
C VAL A 20 -13.07 7.58 -6.20
N GLN A 21 -13.85 8.23 -5.36
CA GLN A 21 -14.02 7.87 -3.96
C GLN A 21 -15.27 7.02 -3.81
N LEU A 22 -15.13 5.87 -3.15
CA LEU A 22 -16.23 4.99 -2.76
C LEU A 22 -16.42 5.06 -1.25
N THR A 23 -17.66 5.25 -0.82
CA THR A 23 -18.05 5.12 0.59
C THR A 23 -18.70 3.77 0.79
N LEU A 24 -18.20 3.03 1.76
CA LEU A 24 -18.61 1.67 2.10
C LEU A 24 -19.27 1.64 3.46
N ARG A 25 -20.32 0.82 3.60
CA ARG A 25 -20.87 0.44 4.91
C ARG A 25 -20.74 -1.08 5.11
N PRO A 26 -20.68 -1.58 6.36
CA PRO A 26 -20.74 -3.02 6.59
C PRO A 26 -22.15 -3.54 6.27
N ALA A 27 -22.22 -4.66 5.55
CA ALA A 27 -23.51 -5.19 5.12
C ALA A 27 -24.27 -5.95 6.24
N LYS A 28 -23.57 -6.45 7.26
CA LYS A 28 -24.12 -7.31 8.33
C LYS A 28 -23.83 -6.83 9.76
N ARG A 29 -23.24 -5.67 9.93
CA ARG A 29 -22.83 -5.12 11.23
C ARG A 29 -23.21 -3.64 11.30
N ALA A 30 -23.34 -3.10 12.48
CA ALA A 30 -23.60 -1.66 12.68
C ALA A 30 -22.38 -0.79 12.39
N ALA A 31 -21.16 -1.34 12.61
CA ALA A 31 -19.92 -0.63 12.44
C ALA A 31 -18.80 -1.54 11.92
N PHE A 32 -17.80 -0.94 11.31
CA PHE A 32 -16.54 -1.57 10.94
C PHE A 32 -15.65 -1.79 12.17
N PRO A 33 -14.65 -2.71 12.09
CA PRO A 33 -13.59 -2.78 13.07
C PRO A 33 -12.82 -1.46 13.16
N ALA A 34 -12.38 -1.12 14.37
CA ALA A 34 -11.53 0.04 14.61
C ALA A 34 -10.22 -0.06 13.80
N PHE A 35 -9.72 1.09 13.36
CA PHE A 35 -8.43 1.21 12.68
C PHE A 35 -7.74 2.51 13.09
N ARG A 36 -6.46 2.64 12.80
CA ARG A 36 -5.68 3.87 12.97
C ARG A 36 -5.39 4.50 11.62
N GLY A 37 -5.10 5.79 11.60
CA GLY A 37 -4.70 6.50 10.39
C GLY A 37 -3.58 5.80 9.64
N GLY A 38 -3.68 5.78 8.30
CA GLY A 38 -2.77 5.06 7.42
C GLY A 38 -3.06 3.56 7.25
N ALA A 39 -4.13 3.03 7.85
CA ALA A 39 -4.55 1.66 7.59
C ALA A 39 -5.10 1.50 6.17
N HIS A 40 -4.98 0.29 5.64
CA HIS A 40 -5.57 -0.10 4.37
C HIS A 40 -6.50 -1.31 4.50
N THR A 41 -7.36 -1.51 3.53
CA THR A 41 -8.18 -2.71 3.37
C THR A 41 -7.92 -3.36 2.01
N ILE A 42 -8.17 -4.66 1.92
CA ILE A 42 -8.17 -5.39 0.66
C ILE A 42 -9.61 -5.55 0.21
N LEU A 43 -9.97 -4.97 -0.94
CA LEU A 43 -11.23 -5.25 -1.61
C LEU A 43 -11.08 -6.47 -2.50
N VAL A 44 -12.04 -7.40 -2.40
CA VAL A 44 -12.15 -8.57 -3.28
C VAL A 44 -13.22 -8.26 -4.31
N LEU A 45 -12.84 -8.25 -5.57
CA LEU A 45 -13.72 -7.97 -6.70
C LEU A 45 -14.50 -9.23 -7.11
N PRO A 46 -15.56 -9.11 -7.90
CA PRO A 46 -16.38 -10.26 -8.33
C PRO A 46 -15.62 -11.35 -9.10
N ASP A 47 -14.55 -10.98 -9.79
CA ASP A 47 -13.65 -11.91 -10.49
C ASP A 47 -12.60 -12.57 -9.56
N GLY A 48 -12.70 -12.35 -8.25
CA GLY A 48 -11.78 -12.86 -7.23
C GLY A 48 -10.48 -12.06 -7.07
N LYS A 49 -10.24 -11.06 -7.91
CA LYS A 49 -9.06 -10.20 -7.77
C LYS A 49 -9.11 -9.41 -6.47
N ARG A 50 -7.96 -9.30 -5.84
CA ARG A 50 -7.77 -8.56 -4.57
C ARG A 50 -6.98 -7.29 -4.82
N ARG A 51 -7.44 -6.16 -4.27
CA ARG A 51 -6.79 -4.87 -4.43
C ARG A 51 -6.75 -4.13 -3.11
N LEU A 52 -5.60 -3.56 -2.80
CA LEU A 52 -5.38 -2.76 -1.60
C LEU A 52 -5.78 -1.32 -1.84
N TYR A 53 -6.46 -0.74 -0.84
CA TYR A 53 -6.79 0.68 -0.82
C TYR A 53 -6.62 1.21 0.60
N SER A 54 -5.91 2.33 0.74
CA SER A 54 -5.85 3.04 2.01
C SER A 54 -7.25 3.48 2.42
N LEU A 55 -7.57 3.34 3.70
CA LEU A 55 -8.76 3.92 4.28
C LEU A 55 -8.56 5.44 4.39
N THR A 56 -9.49 6.19 3.80
CA THR A 56 -9.42 7.66 3.73
C THR A 56 -10.39 8.35 4.69
N SER A 57 -11.31 7.58 5.30
CA SER A 57 -12.25 8.08 6.31
C SER A 57 -11.57 8.36 7.65
N ASP A 58 -12.23 9.16 8.49
CA ASP A 58 -11.81 9.37 9.88
C ASP A 58 -11.90 8.05 10.66
N PRO A 59 -10.82 7.60 11.34
CA PRO A 59 -10.84 6.39 12.16
C PRO A 59 -11.92 6.37 13.25
N ASP A 60 -12.33 7.54 13.75
CA ASP A 60 -13.37 7.67 14.78
C ASP A 60 -14.81 7.61 14.22
N ARG A 61 -14.94 7.38 12.90
CA ARG A 61 -16.22 7.20 12.19
C ARG A 61 -16.37 5.77 11.69
N PRO A 62 -16.57 4.78 12.60
CA PRO A 62 -16.56 3.36 12.25
C PRO A 62 -17.79 2.91 11.45
N GLU A 63 -18.82 3.73 11.32
CA GLU A 63 -20.02 3.43 10.54
C GLU A 63 -19.78 3.40 9.04
N LEU A 64 -18.76 4.10 8.55
CA LEU A 64 -18.43 4.22 7.13
C LEU A 64 -16.93 4.14 6.90
N TRP A 65 -16.53 3.38 5.89
CA TRP A 65 -15.19 3.48 5.33
C TRP A 65 -15.23 4.22 4.00
N GLN A 66 -14.15 4.93 3.70
CA GLN A 66 -13.92 5.54 2.41
C GLN A 66 -12.61 5.02 1.83
N VAL A 67 -12.61 4.77 0.55
CA VAL A 67 -11.42 4.43 -0.23
C VAL A 67 -11.40 5.27 -1.50
N ALA A 68 -10.21 5.68 -1.95
CA ALA A 68 -10.06 6.39 -3.21
C ALA A 68 -9.27 5.53 -4.20
N VAL A 69 -9.82 5.39 -5.40
CA VAL A 69 -9.33 4.50 -6.44
C VAL A 69 -8.82 5.32 -7.61
N LEU A 70 -7.52 5.25 -7.87
CA LEU A 70 -6.93 5.77 -9.11
C LEU A 70 -7.18 4.76 -10.24
N ARG A 71 -7.70 5.22 -11.37
CA ARG A 71 -7.86 4.40 -12.58
C ARG A 71 -6.50 4.20 -13.24
N GLU A 72 -6.00 2.97 -13.20
CA GLU A 72 -4.75 2.56 -13.85
C GLU A 72 -5.03 2.03 -15.26
N ALA A 73 -4.52 2.74 -16.29
CA ALA A 73 -4.74 2.37 -17.69
C ALA A 73 -4.05 1.06 -18.08
N ALA A 74 -2.85 0.82 -17.57
CA ALA A 74 -2.05 -0.39 -17.80
C ALA A 74 -2.26 -1.44 -16.69
N GLY A 75 -3.29 -1.29 -15.84
CA GLY A 75 -3.56 -2.20 -14.73
C GLY A 75 -4.24 -3.50 -15.17
N GLN A 76 -4.41 -4.42 -14.23
CA GLN A 76 -5.07 -5.73 -14.44
C GLN A 76 -6.61 -5.64 -14.41
N GLY A 77 -7.22 -4.48 -14.70
CA GLY A 77 -8.65 -4.26 -14.79
C GLY A 77 -9.39 -3.96 -13.47
N GLY A 78 -8.77 -4.20 -12.30
CA GLY A 78 -9.47 -4.02 -11.02
C GLY A 78 -9.88 -2.58 -10.74
N SER A 79 -8.99 -1.60 -10.96
CA SER A 79 -9.33 -0.18 -10.80
C SER A 79 -10.32 0.31 -11.85
N ALA A 80 -10.23 -0.20 -13.09
CA ALA A 80 -11.20 0.08 -14.14
C ALA A 80 -12.60 -0.41 -13.74
N TRP A 81 -12.71 -1.64 -13.24
CA TRP A 81 -13.99 -2.20 -12.77
C TRP A 81 -14.60 -1.36 -11.65
N LEU A 82 -13.81 -0.92 -10.66
CA LEU A 82 -14.30 -0.05 -9.57
C LEU A 82 -14.76 1.32 -10.08
N HIS A 83 -14.16 1.82 -11.15
CA HIS A 83 -14.60 3.06 -11.82
C HIS A 83 -15.88 2.89 -12.63
N GLU A 84 -16.10 1.77 -13.28
CA GLU A 84 -17.14 1.58 -14.29
C GLU A 84 -18.36 0.85 -13.70
N ALA A 85 -18.11 -0.17 -12.88
CA ALA A 85 -19.16 -1.11 -12.46
C ALA A 85 -19.53 -1.01 -10.96
N ALA A 86 -18.69 -0.42 -10.10
CA ALA A 86 -19.03 -0.28 -8.69
C ALA A 86 -20.04 0.86 -8.46
N ALA A 87 -21.31 0.57 -8.73
CA ALA A 87 -22.41 1.49 -8.47
C ALA A 87 -22.85 1.46 -7.00
N ILE A 88 -23.68 2.43 -6.58
CA ILE A 88 -24.36 2.41 -5.26
C ILE A 88 -25.20 1.11 -5.18
N GLY A 89 -25.12 0.42 -4.04
CA GLY A 89 -25.73 -0.91 -3.83
C GLY A 89 -24.81 -2.09 -4.19
N THR A 90 -23.68 -1.86 -4.86
CA THR A 90 -22.72 -2.93 -5.16
C THR A 90 -22.19 -3.55 -3.88
N ARG A 91 -22.24 -4.88 -3.79
CA ARG A 91 -21.70 -5.65 -2.67
C ARG A 91 -20.34 -6.22 -3.01
N LEU A 92 -19.40 -6.04 -2.09
CA LEU A 92 -18.02 -6.52 -2.18
C LEU A 92 -17.63 -7.23 -0.88
N LEU A 93 -16.49 -7.89 -0.89
CA LEU A 93 -15.83 -8.32 0.33
C LEU A 93 -14.64 -7.40 0.61
N ALA A 94 -14.47 -7.04 1.88
CA ALA A 94 -13.34 -6.26 2.37
C ALA A 94 -12.62 -7.03 3.48
N SER A 95 -11.30 -6.94 3.53
CA SER A 95 -10.55 -7.47 4.68
C SER A 95 -10.75 -6.60 5.91
N HIS A 96 -10.45 -7.13 7.09
CA HIS A 96 -10.17 -6.30 8.26
C HIS A 96 -9.06 -5.30 7.94
N PRO A 97 -9.06 -4.11 8.61
CA PRO A 97 -8.00 -3.13 8.42
C PRO A 97 -6.63 -3.71 8.70
N GLN A 98 -5.67 -3.35 7.90
CA GLN A 98 -4.28 -3.75 8.08
C GLN A 98 -3.45 -2.49 8.30
N GLN A 99 -2.62 -2.54 9.35
CA GLN A 99 -1.80 -1.42 9.76
C GLN A 99 -0.35 -1.68 9.34
N GLY A 100 0.13 -0.97 8.36
CA GLY A 100 1.51 -1.04 7.88
C GLY A 100 2.20 0.33 7.83
N PHE A 101 1.40 1.39 7.89
CA PHE A 101 1.86 2.76 7.75
C PHE A 101 1.12 3.63 8.77
N ALA A 102 1.64 3.71 10.01
CA ALA A 102 1.01 4.42 11.12
C ALA A 102 1.85 5.61 11.57
N LEU A 103 1.19 6.58 12.19
CA LEU A 103 1.89 7.66 12.91
C LEU A 103 2.66 7.07 14.09
N ALA A 104 3.90 7.51 14.26
CA ALA A 104 4.73 7.18 15.41
C ALA A 104 4.22 7.98 16.62
N PRO A 105 3.80 7.33 17.70
CA PRO A 105 3.20 8.03 18.83
C PRO A 105 4.20 8.89 19.61
N GLU A 106 5.48 8.58 19.50
CA GLU A 106 6.59 9.30 20.13
C GLU A 106 7.08 10.53 19.35
N ALA A 107 6.57 10.73 18.12
CA ALA A 107 7.02 11.83 17.27
C ALA A 107 6.58 13.19 17.82
N ALA A 108 7.51 14.11 17.98
CA ALA A 108 7.24 15.49 18.34
C ALA A 108 6.73 16.32 17.15
N ARG A 109 7.15 15.96 15.93
CA ARG A 109 6.77 16.61 14.68
C ARG A 109 6.63 15.61 13.55
N HIS A 110 5.65 15.84 12.65
CA HIS A 110 5.41 14.99 11.49
C HIS A 110 5.53 15.77 10.18
N ILE A 111 6.34 15.27 9.24
CA ILE A 111 6.44 15.77 7.87
C ILE A 111 5.79 14.74 6.96
N LEU A 112 4.66 15.08 6.33
CA LEU A 112 3.90 14.19 5.46
C LEU A 112 4.13 14.57 3.99
N LEU A 113 4.69 13.65 3.20
CA LEU A 113 5.08 13.85 1.81
C LEU A 113 4.21 13.00 0.90
N ALA A 114 3.31 13.62 0.17
CA ALA A 114 2.35 12.95 -0.69
C ALA A 114 2.61 13.22 -2.17
N GLY A 115 2.54 12.18 -3.02
CA GLY A 115 2.60 12.30 -4.47
C GLY A 115 1.34 11.77 -5.15
N GLY A 116 0.51 12.64 -5.72
CA GLY A 116 -0.73 12.25 -6.40
C GLY A 116 -1.66 11.44 -5.50
N ILE A 117 -2.03 10.22 -5.91
CA ILE A 117 -2.90 9.34 -5.12
C ILE A 117 -2.27 8.90 -3.78
N GLY A 118 -0.97 9.06 -3.59
CA GLY A 118 -0.28 8.83 -2.32
C GLY A 118 -0.71 9.75 -1.18
N ILE A 119 -1.61 10.69 -1.43
CA ILE A 119 -2.28 11.45 -0.36
C ILE A 119 -3.23 10.60 0.48
N THR A 120 -3.71 9.47 -0.04
CA THR A 120 -4.80 8.70 0.56
C THR A 120 -4.53 8.17 1.97
N PRO A 121 -3.37 7.62 2.35
CA PRO A 121 -3.13 7.20 3.72
C PRO A 121 -3.11 8.37 4.69
N PHE A 122 -2.66 9.53 4.25
CA PHE A 122 -2.60 10.73 5.09
C PHE A 122 -3.99 11.28 5.41
N LEU A 123 -4.99 11.08 4.54
CA LEU A 123 -6.36 11.57 4.81
C LEU A 123 -6.94 10.99 6.11
N SER A 124 -6.63 9.75 6.45
CA SER A 124 -7.05 9.17 7.73
C SER A 124 -6.12 9.49 8.91
N MET A 125 -4.86 9.88 8.65
CA MET A 125 -3.93 10.35 9.68
C MET A 125 -4.23 11.78 10.13
N LEU A 126 -4.68 12.65 9.23
CA LEU A 126 -4.94 14.06 9.52
C LEU A 126 -5.93 14.29 10.67
N PRO A 127 -7.06 13.56 10.80
CA PRO A 127 -7.93 13.64 11.96
C PRO A 127 -7.22 13.29 13.28
N GLU A 128 -6.39 12.25 13.30
CA GLU A 128 -5.60 11.86 14.49
C GLU A 128 -4.63 12.98 14.91
N LEU A 129 -3.87 13.51 13.95
CA LEU A 129 -2.93 14.61 14.21
C LEU A 129 -3.61 15.86 14.74
N ARG A 130 -4.78 16.20 14.21
CA ARG A 130 -5.57 17.35 14.70
C ARG A 130 -6.08 17.14 16.12
N ARG A 131 -6.62 15.96 16.43
CA ARG A 131 -7.10 15.62 17.78
C ARG A 131 -5.97 15.61 18.82
N ALA A 132 -4.80 15.14 18.41
CA ALA A 132 -3.61 15.13 19.25
C ALA A 132 -2.97 16.52 19.42
N GLY A 133 -3.41 17.54 18.68
CA GLY A 133 -2.75 18.85 18.68
C GLY A 133 -1.29 18.78 18.19
N ALA A 134 -0.96 17.77 17.38
CA ALA A 134 0.38 17.51 16.94
C ALA A 134 0.95 18.63 16.04
N ASP A 135 2.28 18.81 16.06
CA ASP A 135 2.97 19.61 15.05
C ASP A 135 3.17 18.80 13.78
N TYR A 136 2.61 19.30 12.68
CA TYR A 136 2.76 18.63 11.38
C TYR A 136 2.65 19.60 10.21
N GLU A 137 3.28 19.21 9.10
CA GLU A 137 3.12 19.83 7.79
C GLU A 137 2.91 18.77 6.70
N VAL A 138 2.22 19.17 5.64
CA VAL A 138 1.91 18.32 4.49
C VAL A 138 2.48 18.94 3.22
N HIS A 139 3.35 18.20 2.53
CA HIS A 139 3.83 18.54 1.20
C HIS A 139 3.11 17.67 0.18
N PHE A 140 2.31 18.29 -0.68
CA PHE A 140 1.53 17.59 -1.67
C PHE A 140 2.00 17.92 -3.09
N CYS A 141 2.54 16.93 -3.77
CA CYS A 141 3.05 17.02 -5.13
C CYS A 141 2.05 16.45 -6.13
N ALA A 142 1.73 17.19 -7.19
CA ALA A 142 0.89 16.72 -8.29
C ALA A 142 1.35 17.31 -9.63
N ARG A 143 0.97 16.67 -10.74
CA ARG A 143 1.31 17.14 -12.09
C ARG A 143 0.51 18.36 -12.50
N SER A 144 -0.75 18.43 -12.06
CA SER A 144 -1.66 19.54 -12.27
C SER A 144 -2.68 19.58 -11.13
N GLU A 145 -3.37 20.70 -10.94
CA GLU A 145 -4.45 20.79 -9.95
C GLU A 145 -5.60 19.82 -10.27
N ALA A 146 -5.91 19.62 -11.54
CA ALA A 146 -6.94 18.67 -11.97
C ALA A 146 -6.60 17.21 -11.64
N GLU A 147 -5.31 16.87 -11.48
CA GLU A 147 -4.83 15.54 -11.08
C GLU A 147 -4.48 15.44 -9.59
N ALA A 148 -4.72 16.50 -8.81
CA ALA A 148 -4.46 16.54 -7.37
C ALA A 148 -5.72 16.16 -6.58
N PRO A 149 -5.89 14.87 -6.19
CA PRO A 149 -7.10 14.44 -5.51
C PRO A 149 -7.23 15.11 -4.13
N PHE A 150 -8.45 15.50 -3.78
CA PHE A 150 -8.80 16.13 -2.51
C PHE A 150 -8.14 17.50 -2.26
N LEU A 151 -7.54 18.13 -3.27
CA LEU A 151 -6.81 19.40 -3.08
C LEU A 151 -7.69 20.52 -2.49
N PRO A 152 -8.95 20.74 -2.94
CA PRO A 152 -9.82 21.76 -2.34
C PRO A 152 -10.09 21.51 -0.85
N GLU A 153 -10.38 20.26 -0.48
CA GLU A 153 -10.63 19.86 0.91
C GLU A 153 -9.37 20.02 1.78
N LEU A 154 -8.22 19.65 1.24
CA LEU A 154 -6.93 19.80 1.94
C LEU A 154 -6.59 21.28 2.17
N ARG A 155 -6.78 22.14 1.17
CA ARG A 155 -6.56 23.59 1.32
C ARG A 155 -7.46 24.16 2.41
N ALA A 156 -8.75 23.81 2.40
CA ALA A 156 -9.70 24.27 3.41
C ALA A 156 -9.39 23.75 4.84
N ALA A 157 -8.92 22.51 4.96
CA ALA A 157 -8.69 21.86 6.23
C ALA A 157 -7.33 22.19 6.88
N LEU A 158 -6.31 22.48 6.08
CA LEU A 158 -4.92 22.54 6.54
C LEU A 158 -4.34 23.96 6.55
N GLY A 159 -4.85 24.87 5.69
CA GLY A 159 -4.34 26.24 5.60
C GLY A 159 -2.81 26.27 5.40
N ASP A 160 -2.12 26.97 6.30
CA ASP A 160 -0.65 27.14 6.22
C ASP A 160 0.16 25.88 6.48
N ARG A 161 -0.46 24.80 6.97
CA ARG A 161 0.21 23.49 7.13
C ARG A 161 0.35 22.74 5.81
N LEU A 162 -0.32 23.19 4.74
CA LEU A 162 -0.25 22.58 3.42
C LEU A 162 0.70 23.35 2.50
N ARG A 163 1.66 22.65 1.92
CA ARG A 163 2.52 23.13 0.83
C ARG A 163 2.22 22.32 -0.43
N VAL A 164 1.77 23.00 -1.49
CA VAL A 164 1.35 22.36 -2.74
C VAL A 164 2.41 22.61 -3.82
N TRP A 165 2.81 21.54 -4.51
CA TRP A 165 3.84 21.53 -5.54
C TRP A 165 3.23 21.03 -6.85
N ILE A 166 2.69 21.96 -7.66
CA ILE A 166 2.08 21.64 -8.96
C ILE A 166 3.10 21.79 -10.06
N ALA A 167 3.28 20.73 -10.87
CA ALA A 167 4.26 20.66 -11.96
C ALA A 167 5.71 21.01 -11.55
N GLN A 168 5.98 21.00 -10.25
CA GLN A 168 7.28 21.33 -9.68
C GLN A 168 7.82 20.11 -8.93
N ARG A 169 9.14 19.99 -8.91
CA ARG A 169 9.82 19.01 -8.05
C ARG A 169 10.05 19.62 -6.68
N LEU A 170 9.63 18.92 -5.66
CA LEU A 170 10.02 19.19 -4.29
C LEU A 170 11.50 18.84 -4.11
N ASP A 171 12.30 19.78 -3.64
CA ASP A 171 13.69 19.54 -3.26
C ASP A 171 13.71 18.82 -1.91
N LEU A 172 13.69 17.49 -1.95
CA LEU A 172 13.69 16.63 -0.77
C LEU A 172 15.00 16.76 0.00
N ALA A 173 16.13 16.91 -0.68
CA ALA A 173 17.43 17.04 -0.02
C ALA A 173 17.47 18.29 0.86
N ARG A 174 16.97 19.42 0.34
CA ARG A 174 16.87 20.67 1.10
C ARG A 174 15.85 20.59 2.23
N LEU A 175 14.65 20.04 1.96
CA LEU A 175 13.58 19.95 2.95
C LEU A 175 13.98 19.10 4.15
N LEU A 176 14.68 18.00 3.90
CA LEU A 176 14.99 16.96 4.90
C LEU A 176 16.45 17.01 5.39
N ALA A 177 17.20 18.05 5.04
CA ALA A 177 18.64 18.17 5.36
C ALA A 177 18.94 18.10 6.86
N CYS A 178 18.11 18.79 7.68
CA CYS A 178 18.37 18.97 9.10
C CYS A 178 17.08 18.77 9.90
N PRO A 179 16.71 17.52 10.26
CA PRO A 179 15.52 17.29 11.06
C PRO A 179 15.70 17.81 12.49
N ALA A 180 14.69 18.49 13.00
CA ALA A 180 14.63 18.79 14.44
C ALA A 180 14.50 17.48 15.24
N PRO A 181 15.01 17.42 16.49
CA PRO A 181 14.86 16.24 17.33
C PRO A 181 13.38 15.79 17.46
N GLY A 182 13.14 14.49 17.37
CA GLY A 182 11.79 13.93 17.43
C GLY A 182 10.94 14.12 16.17
N THR A 183 11.53 14.62 15.07
CA THR A 183 10.83 14.70 13.78
C THR A 183 10.75 13.34 13.11
N HIS A 184 9.55 12.95 12.68
CA HIS A 184 9.31 11.79 11.84
C HIS A 184 8.81 12.23 10.46
N ALA A 185 9.33 11.62 9.41
CA ALA A 185 8.92 11.89 8.02
C ALA A 185 8.23 10.67 7.40
N TYR A 186 7.19 10.94 6.64
CA TYR A 186 6.33 9.94 6.01
C TYR A 186 6.24 10.23 4.51
N CYS A 187 6.45 9.23 3.69
CA CYS A 187 6.38 9.39 2.24
C CYS A 187 5.45 8.34 1.60
N CYS A 188 4.51 8.80 0.81
CA CYS A 188 3.72 7.96 -0.09
C CYS A 188 3.55 8.64 -1.45
N GLY A 189 3.99 7.99 -2.52
CA GLY A 189 3.96 8.57 -3.86
C GLY A 189 4.60 7.68 -4.92
N PRO A 190 4.88 8.23 -6.12
CA PRO A 190 5.57 7.52 -7.19
C PRO A 190 6.95 7.00 -6.77
N ALA A 191 7.39 5.89 -7.38
CA ALA A 191 8.65 5.22 -7.03
C ALA A 191 9.85 6.19 -6.97
N ARG A 192 9.98 7.11 -7.93
CA ARG A 192 11.06 8.13 -7.93
C ARG A 192 11.02 9.06 -6.72
N MET A 193 9.82 9.39 -6.20
CA MET A 193 9.67 10.24 -5.01
C MET A 193 10.09 9.47 -3.77
N VAL A 194 9.68 8.22 -3.65
CA VAL A 194 10.07 7.31 -2.57
C VAL A 194 11.57 7.06 -2.56
N GLN A 195 12.18 6.84 -3.73
CA GLN A 195 13.62 6.71 -3.87
C GLN A 195 14.35 7.98 -3.42
N GLY A 196 13.96 9.15 -3.94
CA GLY A 196 14.56 10.42 -3.52
C GLY A 196 14.37 10.73 -2.04
N PHE A 197 13.24 10.31 -1.45
CA PHE A 197 13.00 10.38 -0.01
C PHE A 197 14.00 9.51 0.78
N ALA A 198 14.19 8.25 0.37
CA ALA A 198 15.15 7.36 1.01
C ALA A 198 16.58 7.89 0.95
N GLU A 199 16.99 8.44 -0.20
CA GLU A 199 18.29 9.07 -0.39
C GLU A 199 18.44 10.32 0.49
N ALA A 200 17.43 11.20 0.52
CA ALA A 200 17.45 12.43 1.31
C ALA A 200 17.42 12.20 2.83
N THR A 201 16.90 11.05 3.27
CA THR A 201 16.80 10.70 4.70
C THR A 201 17.79 9.64 5.15
N ALA A 202 18.77 9.26 4.34
CA ALA A 202 19.76 8.22 4.68
C ALA A 202 20.55 8.52 5.96
N HIS A 203 20.66 9.80 6.33
CA HIS A 203 21.35 10.28 7.54
C HIS A 203 20.43 10.41 8.78
N TRP A 204 19.11 10.16 8.62
CA TRP A 204 18.16 10.28 9.72
C TRP A 204 18.29 9.13 10.72
N PRO A 205 17.90 9.33 11.99
CA PRO A 205 17.87 8.26 12.97
C PRO A 205 16.98 7.10 12.52
N ALA A 206 17.40 5.87 12.83
CA ALA A 206 16.61 4.68 12.51
C ALA A 206 15.21 4.76 13.15
N GLY A 207 14.17 4.39 12.38
CA GLY A 207 12.79 4.40 12.85
C GLY A 207 12.06 5.73 12.72
N THR A 208 12.71 6.80 12.27
CA THR A 208 12.07 8.13 12.11
C THR A 208 11.56 8.39 10.69
N THR A 209 11.81 7.48 9.77
CA THR A 209 11.37 7.59 8.37
C THR A 209 10.43 6.45 8.01
N HIS A 210 9.32 6.77 7.37
CA HIS A 210 8.23 5.84 7.09
C HIS A 210 7.83 5.95 5.62
N VAL A 211 7.66 4.82 4.96
CA VAL A 211 7.28 4.77 3.53
C VAL A 211 6.11 3.82 3.32
N GLU A 212 5.14 4.25 2.51
CA GLU A 212 4.14 3.37 1.95
C GLU A 212 4.30 3.29 0.43
N HIS A 213 4.42 2.07 -0.08
CA HIS A 213 4.61 1.78 -1.49
C HIS A 213 3.27 1.38 -2.14
N PHE A 214 2.80 2.19 -3.10
CA PHE A 214 1.62 1.85 -3.92
C PHE A 214 1.99 1.14 -5.21
N ALA A 215 3.23 1.25 -5.62
CA ALA A 215 3.79 0.52 -6.74
C ALA A 215 5.00 -0.28 -6.27
N GLY A 216 5.13 -1.48 -6.76
CA GLY A 216 6.31 -2.32 -6.61
C GLY A 216 6.91 -2.60 -7.98
N ILE A 217 7.56 -3.73 -8.13
CA ILE A 217 8.12 -4.16 -9.41
C ILE A 217 6.98 -4.51 -10.37
N PRO A 218 6.97 -3.96 -11.61
CA PRO A 218 6.02 -4.36 -12.63
C PRO A 218 6.01 -5.87 -12.83
N ARG A 219 4.83 -6.47 -13.03
CA ARG A 219 4.70 -7.93 -13.16
C ARG A 219 5.61 -8.51 -14.23
N ALA A 220 5.75 -7.83 -15.37
CA ALA A 220 6.64 -8.27 -16.47
C ALA A 220 8.10 -8.35 -16.02
N GLU A 221 8.59 -7.44 -15.19
CA GLU A 221 9.93 -7.47 -14.62
C GLU A 221 10.05 -8.51 -13.50
N ALA A 222 9.00 -8.67 -12.69
CA ALA A 222 8.97 -9.65 -11.61
C ALA A 222 9.04 -11.08 -12.12
N GLN A 223 8.47 -11.35 -13.30
CA GLN A 223 8.48 -12.65 -13.95
C GLN A 223 9.76 -12.94 -14.73
N GLN A 224 10.67 -11.98 -14.91
CA GLN A 224 11.96 -12.21 -15.58
C GLN A 224 13.01 -12.69 -14.58
N GLY A 225 13.80 -13.69 -14.96
CA GLY A 225 14.92 -14.17 -14.15
C GLY A 225 15.33 -15.58 -14.50
N GLU A 226 16.26 -16.14 -13.76
CA GLU A 226 16.68 -17.53 -13.94
C GLU A 226 15.61 -18.49 -13.38
N ALA A 227 15.47 -19.66 -14.02
CA ALA A 227 14.66 -20.74 -13.47
C ALA A 227 15.30 -21.27 -12.17
N PHE A 228 14.47 -21.68 -11.22
CA PHE A 228 14.91 -22.26 -9.96
C PHE A 228 13.92 -23.34 -9.51
N GLU A 229 14.25 -24.05 -8.44
CA GLU A 229 13.40 -25.09 -7.87
C GLU A 229 12.94 -24.71 -6.46
N VAL A 230 11.81 -25.24 -6.08
CA VAL A 230 11.29 -25.12 -4.71
C VAL A 230 10.93 -26.48 -4.17
N GLU A 231 11.49 -26.84 -3.02
CA GLU A 231 11.11 -28.00 -2.24
C GLU A 231 10.07 -27.59 -1.18
N ILE A 232 8.95 -28.28 -1.14
CA ILE A 232 7.91 -28.11 -0.13
C ILE A 232 8.27 -28.95 1.09
N ALA A 233 8.53 -28.32 2.23
CA ALA A 233 9.07 -28.99 3.41
C ALA A 233 8.14 -30.10 3.96
N SER A 234 6.82 -29.91 3.91
CA SER A 234 5.84 -30.87 4.43
C SER A 234 5.70 -32.15 3.61
N SER A 235 5.94 -32.08 2.30
CA SER A 235 5.74 -33.23 1.38
C SER A 235 7.02 -33.72 0.71
N GLY A 236 8.11 -32.94 0.73
CA GLY A 236 9.31 -33.19 -0.05
C GLY A 236 9.14 -32.98 -1.56
N ALA A 237 7.98 -32.49 -2.01
CA ALA A 237 7.72 -32.26 -3.42
C ALA A 237 8.61 -31.15 -3.95
N ILE A 238 9.20 -31.38 -5.14
CA ILE A 238 10.04 -30.40 -5.84
C ILE A 238 9.24 -29.80 -6.98
N LEU A 239 9.09 -28.49 -6.97
CA LEU A 239 8.36 -27.72 -7.99
C LEU A 239 9.34 -26.88 -8.80
N PRO A 240 9.43 -27.05 -10.12
CA PRO A 240 10.22 -26.17 -10.97
C PRO A 240 9.50 -24.82 -11.13
N VAL A 241 10.24 -23.72 -10.95
CA VAL A 241 9.77 -22.35 -11.17
C VAL A 241 10.44 -21.81 -12.43
N PRO A 242 9.73 -21.80 -13.57
CA PRO A 242 10.27 -21.30 -14.84
C PRO A 242 10.68 -19.83 -14.78
N ALA A 243 11.50 -19.40 -15.73
CA ALA A 243 12.01 -18.03 -15.80
C ALA A 243 10.90 -16.98 -16.00
N ASP A 244 9.81 -17.36 -16.66
CA ASP A 244 8.68 -16.51 -17.06
C ASP A 244 7.45 -16.61 -16.14
N ARG A 245 7.53 -17.35 -15.03
CA ARG A 245 6.45 -17.50 -14.05
C ARG A 245 6.90 -17.12 -12.66
N SER A 246 6.00 -16.49 -11.89
CA SER A 246 6.25 -16.22 -10.48
C SER A 246 6.15 -17.49 -9.64
N LEU A 247 6.84 -17.53 -8.50
CA LEU A 247 6.68 -18.58 -7.51
C LEU A 247 5.21 -18.70 -7.05
N LEU A 248 4.51 -17.57 -6.91
CA LEU A 248 3.08 -17.55 -6.54
C LEU A 248 2.21 -18.34 -7.52
N GLU A 249 2.44 -18.16 -8.82
CA GLU A 249 1.69 -18.88 -9.86
C GLU A 249 1.97 -20.39 -9.85
N VAL A 250 3.22 -20.77 -9.58
CA VAL A 250 3.62 -22.18 -9.48
C VAL A 250 3.00 -22.83 -8.25
N LEU A 251 3.09 -22.17 -7.08
CA LEU A 251 2.52 -22.68 -5.83
C LEU A 251 1.01 -22.86 -5.94
N ARG A 252 0.31 -21.89 -6.52
CA ARG A 252 -1.16 -21.99 -6.74
C ARG A 252 -1.53 -23.12 -7.70
N ALA A 253 -0.77 -23.27 -8.79
CA ALA A 253 -1.00 -24.37 -9.75
C ALA A 253 -0.77 -25.75 -9.11
N ALA A 254 0.13 -25.83 -8.13
CA ALA A 254 0.39 -27.05 -7.33
C ALA A 254 -0.61 -27.25 -6.17
N GLY A 255 -1.64 -26.39 -6.04
CA GLY A 255 -2.66 -26.51 -5.00
C GLY A 255 -2.33 -25.86 -3.66
N HIS A 256 -1.19 -25.17 -3.54
CA HIS A 256 -0.84 -24.45 -2.32
C HIS A 256 -1.59 -23.13 -2.22
N GLY A 257 -2.38 -22.96 -1.15
CA GLY A 257 -3.21 -21.78 -0.90
C GLY A 257 -2.42 -20.57 -0.41
N VAL A 258 -1.57 -19.99 -1.26
CA VAL A 258 -0.84 -18.75 -0.93
C VAL A 258 -1.70 -17.53 -1.20
N ASP A 259 -1.97 -16.76 -0.14
CA ASP A 259 -2.69 -15.48 -0.26
C ASP A 259 -1.85 -14.48 -1.09
N ALA A 260 -2.53 -13.68 -1.91
CA ALA A 260 -1.92 -12.52 -2.57
C ALA A 260 -2.96 -11.43 -2.80
N ALA A 261 -2.52 -10.18 -2.80
CA ALA A 261 -3.38 -9.04 -3.03
C ALA A 261 -2.81 -8.06 -4.05
N CYS A 262 -1.61 -7.52 -3.85
CA CYS A 262 -1.02 -6.57 -4.80
C CYS A 262 -0.36 -7.24 -6.00
N GLU A 263 0.32 -8.37 -5.79
CA GLU A 263 1.12 -9.13 -6.76
C GLU A 263 2.30 -8.34 -7.40
N TYR A 264 2.78 -7.29 -6.70
CA TYR A 264 3.94 -6.49 -7.09
C TYR A 264 4.95 -6.24 -5.95
N GLY A 265 4.89 -7.04 -4.89
CA GLY A 265 5.91 -7.06 -3.83
C GLY A 265 5.78 -5.97 -2.75
N ALA A 266 4.65 -5.27 -2.66
CA ALA A 266 4.52 -4.15 -1.72
C ALA A 266 3.68 -4.45 -0.46
N CYS A 267 2.77 -5.43 -0.49
CA CYS A 267 1.79 -5.62 0.59
C CYS A 267 2.11 -6.75 1.58
N GLY A 268 3.07 -7.61 1.28
CA GLY A 268 3.41 -8.74 2.12
C GLY A 268 2.37 -9.86 2.22
N SER A 269 1.25 -9.80 1.47
CA SER A 269 0.18 -10.82 1.57
C SER A 269 0.62 -12.21 1.10
N CYS A 270 1.61 -12.29 0.21
CA CYS A 270 2.12 -13.52 -0.37
C CYS A 270 3.44 -13.98 0.25
N VAL A 271 3.73 -13.56 1.46
CA VAL A 271 4.94 -13.97 2.17
C VAL A 271 4.88 -15.45 2.49
N VAL A 272 5.94 -16.17 2.15
CA VAL A 272 6.19 -17.56 2.50
C VAL A 272 7.47 -17.67 3.31
N GLN A 273 7.51 -18.65 4.24
CA GLN A 273 8.69 -18.90 5.06
C GLN A 273 9.73 -19.70 4.26
N VAL A 274 11.00 -19.30 4.37
CA VAL A 274 12.14 -19.96 3.74
C VAL A 274 12.96 -20.66 4.82
N GLU A 275 13.10 -21.99 4.71
CA GLU A 275 13.90 -22.81 5.61
C GLU A 275 15.33 -23.03 5.11
N GLY A 276 15.55 -22.89 3.78
CA GLY A 276 16.85 -23.09 3.18
C GLY A 276 16.96 -22.57 1.74
N GLY A 277 18.18 -22.38 1.27
CA GLY A 277 18.49 -21.85 -0.04
C GLY A 277 18.75 -20.34 -0.05
N GLU A 278 18.93 -19.77 -1.24
CA GLU A 278 19.25 -18.34 -1.45
C GLU A 278 18.10 -17.62 -2.13
N PRO A 279 17.18 -16.94 -1.37
CA PRO A 279 16.13 -16.13 -1.96
C PRO A 279 16.69 -14.83 -2.53
N LEU A 280 16.24 -14.45 -3.73
CA LEU A 280 16.52 -13.19 -4.39
C LEU A 280 15.34 -12.24 -4.16
N HIS A 281 15.47 -11.38 -3.16
CA HIS A 281 14.41 -10.45 -2.78
C HIS A 281 14.23 -9.34 -3.80
N ARG A 282 12.98 -9.15 -4.24
CA ARG A 282 12.55 -8.08 -5.15
C ARG A 282 11.39 -7.26 -4.57
N ASP A 283 10.98 -7.60 -3.37
CA ASP A 283 9.94 -6.87 -2.64
C ASP A 283 10.48 -5.60 -2.00
N VAL A 284 9.52 -4.69 -1.68
CA VAL A 284 9.78 -3.45 -0.94
C VAL A 284 9.14 -3.46 0.45
N CYS A 285 8.51 -4.57 0.86
CA CYS A 285 7.74 -4.65 2.11
C CYS A 285 8.44 -5.41 3.24
N LEU A 286 9.41 -6.28 2.94
CA LEU A 286 10.08 -7.05 3.97
C LEU A 286 11.27 -6.28 4.56
N SER A 287 11.33 -6.20 5.89
CA SER A 287 12.49 -5.70 6.60
C SER A 287 13.72 -6.62 6.40
N PRO A 288 14.95 -6.12 6.59
CA PRO A 288 16.16 -6.95 6.52
C PRO A 288 16.11 -8.17 7.47
N ALA A 289 15.47 -8.03 8.63
CA ALA A 289 15.28 -9.14 9.57
C ALA A 289 14.31 -10.20 9.03
N ALA A 290 13.19 -9.79 8.41
CA ALA A 290 12.22 -10.69 7.82
C ALA A 290 12.78 -11.42 6.58
N ARG A 291 13.59 -10.77 5.77
CA ARG A 291 14.24 -11.36 4.58
C ARG A 291 15.14 -12.56 4.89
N ARG A 292 15.63 -12.69 6.13
CA ARG A 292 16.43 -13.86 6.53
C ARG A 292 15.66 -15.17 6.57
N ARG A 293 14.32 -15.10 6.72
CA ARG A 293 13.46 -16.29 6.91
C ARG A 293 12.20 -16.30 6.06
N SER A 294 12.03 -15.31 5.19
CA SER A 294 10.79 -15.16 4.42
C SER A 294 11.06 -14.50 3.09
N MET A 295 10.24 -14.80 2.10
CA MET A 295 10.24 -14.12 0.81
C MET A 295 8.81 -13.86 0.33
N THR A 296 8.64 -12.92 -0.59
CA THR A 296 7.35 -12.72 -1.27
C THR A 296 7.26 -13.61 -2.51
N ALA A 297 6.24 -14.45 -2.58
CA ALA A 297 6.09 -15.40 -3.68
C ALA A 297 5.73 -14.73 -5.03
N CYS A 298 5.20 -13.50 -5.01
CA CYS A 298 4.73 -12.84 -6.24
C CYS A 298 5.86 -12.22 -7.09
N VAL A 299 6.97 -11.77 -6.48
CA VAL A 299 8.04 -11.04 -7.19
C VAL A 299 9.44 -11.59 -6.92
N SER A 300 9.69 -12.16 -5.74
CA SER A 300 11.01 -12.67 -5.39
C SER A 300 11.31 -13.96 -6.14
N ARG A 301 12.61 -14.21 -6.36
CA ARG A 301 13.14 -15.39 -7.06
C ARG A 301 14.04 -16.19 -6.13
N GLY A 302 14.64 -17.24 -6.62
CA GLY A 302 15.67 -18.03 -5.92
C GLY A 302 16.85 -18.35 -6.81
N ARG A 303 17.97 -18.72 -6.19
CA ARG A 303 19.09 -19.39 -6.86
C ARG A 303 19.10 -20.85 -6.49
N GLY A 304 19.21 -21.73 -7.51
CA GLY A 304 19.21 -23.16 -7.31
C GLY A 304 17.91 -23.67 -6.69
N ARG A 305 17.99 -24.34 -5.53
CA ARG A 305 16.82 -24.87 -4.81
C ARG A 305 16.57 -24.13 -3.52
N LEU A 306 15.33 -23.65 -3.34
CA LEU A 306 14.82 -23.14 -2.07
C LEU A 306 13.99 -24.20 -1.35
N ARG A 307 13.99 -24.18 -0.01
CA ARG A 307 13.09 -24.99 0.81
C ARG A 307 12.09 -24.07 1.50
N LEU A 308 10.80 -24.34 1.33
CA LEU A 308 9.71 -23.54 1.88
C LEU A 308 8.90 -24.32 2.92
N ALA A 309 8.58 -23.68 4.03
CA ALA A 309 7.69 -24.20 5.06
C ALA A 309 6.22 -24.08 4.60
N LEU A 310 5.82 -24.98 3.70
CA LEU A 310 4.46 -25.11 3.17
C LEU A 310 3.98 -26.54 3.30
#